data_06f18040ecce30a123c3e0ae24674188
#
_entry.id   06f18040ecce30a123c3e0ae24674188
#
_cell.length_a   1.000
_cell.length_b   1.000
_cell.length_c   1.000
_cell.angle_alpha   90.00
_cell.angle_beta   90.00
_cell.angle_gamma   90.00
#
_symmetry.space_group_name_H-M   'P 1'
#
loop_
_entity.id
_entity.type
_entity.pdbx_description
1 polymer ?
#
loop_
_entity_poly.entity_id
_entity_poly.type
_entity_poly.pdbx_seq_one_letter_code
_entity_poly.pdbx_strand_id
1 'polypeptide(L)'
;MDMPREGDRSFEQLVEHSLEPAYVIDPLDDRILEANRAGCAMLGYTHEELLTTPVSQIHPAELPQMREFLDQVLRDGQGSTIKLTCRTKIGTFLPTEMSLHAFESDGRLRILGLVQDRSEHRQRDPED
;
A
#
# COMPACT_ATOMS: atom_id res chain seq x y z
N MET A 1 23.52 2.49 16.71
CA MET A 1 24.06 1.95 15.78
C MET A 1 23.20 1.25 14.89
N ASP A 2 22.64 0.26 15.27
CA ASP A 2 21.86 -0.55 14.40
C ASP A 2 20.41 -0.20 14.37
N MET A 3 20.02 0.84 15.06
CA MET A 3 18.65 1.19 15.13
C MET A 3 17.96 1.38 13.80
N PRO A 4 18.53 2.12 12.85
CA PRO A 4 17.87 2.30 11.56
C PRO A 4 17.74 0.98 10.82
N ARG A 5 18.74 0.12 10.96
CA ARG A 5 18.68 -1.14 10.31
C ARG A 5 17.64 -2.03 10.90
N GLU A 6 17.46 -1.95 12.20
CA GLU A 6 16.44 -2.73 12.86
C GLU A 6 15.07 -2.27 12.43
N GLY A 7 14.90 -0.98 12.25
CA GLY A 7 13.64 -0.45 11.75
C GLY A 7 13.32 -0.97 10.38
N ASP A 8 14.33 -1.00 9.51
CA ASP A 8 14.15 -1.50 8.16
C ASP A 8 13.78 -2.95 8.17
N ARG A 9 14.42 -3.72 9.01
CA ARG A 9 14.11 -5.12 9.13
C ARG A 9 12.70 -5.35 9.63
N SER A 10 12.25 -4.48 10.55
CA SER A 10 10.89 -4.57 11.04
C SER A 10 9.89 -4.37 9.92
N PHE A 11 10.15 -3.42 9.02
CA PHE A 11 9.26 -3.19 7.89
C PHE A 11 9.23 -4.42 6.99
N GLU A 12 10.39 -5.00 6.71
CA GLU A 12 10.44 -6.21 5.92
C GLU A 12 9.62 -7.32 6.56
N GLN A 13 9.76 -7.48 7.86
CA GLN A 13 9.04 -8.53 8.56
C GLN A 13 7.55 -8.30 8.53
N LEU A 14 7.13 -7.04 8.63
CA LEU A 14 5.71 -6.72 8.60
C LEU A 14 5.06 -7.16 7.29
N VAL A 15 5.76 -6.97 6.18
CA VAL A 15 5.17 -7.29 4.88
C VAL A 15 5.47 -8.71 4.42
N GLU A 16 6.58 -9.26 4.88
CA GLU A 16 7.06 -10.54 4.42
C GLU A 16 6.14 -11.70 4.78
N HIS A 17 5.52 -11.60 5.94
CA HIS A 17 4.65 -12.67 6.42
C HIS A 17 3.26 -12.65 5.80
N SER A 18 2.95 -11.63 5.03
CA SER A 18 1.64 -11.54 4.42
C SER A 18 1.64 -12.24 3.06
N LEU A 19 0.59 -12.99 2.79
CA LEU A 19 0.41 -13.59 1.47
C LEU A 19 -0.24 -12.62 0.51
N GLU A 20 -0.84 -11.56 1.05
CA GLU A 20 -1.45 -10.52 0.23
C GLU A 20 -0.44 -9.44 -0.07
N PRO A 21 -0.66 -8.69 -1.15
CA PRO A 21 0.16 -7.50 -1.39
C PRO A 21 0.17 -6.60 -0.17
N ALA A 22 1.36 -6.26 0.31
CA ALA A 22 1.51 -5.48 1.53
C ALA A 22 2.59 -4.43 1.32
N TYR A 23 2.36 -3.24 1.89
CA TYR A 23 3.24 -2.10 1.72
C TYR A 23 3.37 -1.34 3.03
N VAL A 24 4.55 -0.76 3.26
CA VAL A 24 4.72 0.21 4.33
C VAL A 24 4.96 1.55 3.67
N ILE A 25 4.17 2.55 4.04
CA ILE A 25 4.27 3.87 3.42
C ILE A 25 4.56 4.96 4.44
N ASP A 26 5.22 6.00 3.95
CA ASP A 26 5.41 7.24 4.68
C ASP A 26 4.38 8.22 4.13
N PRO A 27 3.31 8.50 4.88
CA PRO A 27 2.23 9.33 4.34
C PRO A 27 2.62 10.79 4.18
N LEU A 28 3.63 11.25 4.90
CA LEU A 28 4.06 12.64 4.80
C LEU A 28 4.99 12.86 3.63
N ASP A 29 5.78 11.86 3.30
CA ASP A 29 6.77 11.95 2.24
C ASP A 29 6.29 11.34 0.92
N ASP A 30 5.09 10.80 0.91
CA ASP A 30 4.50 10.22 -0.30
C ASP A 30 5.39 9.11 -0.86
N ARG A 31 5.92 8.27 0.02
CA ARG A 31 6.88 7.24 -0.38
C ARG A 31 6.46 5.86 0.09
N ILE A 32 6.82 4.87 -0.70
CA ILE A 32 6.70 3.47 -0.30
C ILE A 32 8.03 3.07 0.30
N LEU A 33 8.01 2.66 1.57
CA LEU A 33 9.23 2.32 2.28
C LEU A 33 9.55 0.83 2.17
N GLU A 34 8.53 0.01 1.97
CA GLU A 34 8.73 -1.42 1.82
C GLU A 34 7.52 -2.03 1.13
N ALA A 35 7.73 -3.14 0.42
CA ALA A 35 6.67 -3.87 -0.24
C ALA A 35 7.09 -5.33 -0.35
N ASN A 36 6.13 -6.24 -0.18
CA ASN A 36 6.46 -7.66 -0.32
C ASN A 36 6.41 -8.06 -1.80
N ARG A 37 6.75 -9.31 -2.05
CA ARG A 37 6.80 -9.82 -3.42
C ARG A 37 5.44 -9.70 -4.10
N ALA A 38 4.38 -10.07 -3.37
CA ALA A 38 3.02 -9.99 -3.91
C ALA A 38 2.67 -8.55 -4.26
N GLY A 39 3.10 -7.59 -3.43
CA GLY A 39 2.84 -6.18 -3.70
C GLY A 39 3.52 -5.69 -4.95
N CYS A 40 4.76 -6.10 -5.15
CA CYS A 40 5.49 -5.72 -6.36
C CYS A 40 4.85 -6.33 -7.59
N ALA A 41 4.48 -7.62 -7.49
CA ALA A 41 3.88 -8.32 -8.61
C ALA A 41 2.54 -7.73 -9.03
N MET A 42 1.73 -7.35 -8.04
CA MET A 42 0.42 -6.80 -8.33
C MET A 42 0.52 -5.53 -9.16
N LEU A 43 1.46 -4.67 -8.82
CA LEU A 43 1.60 -3.38 -9.49
C LEU A 43 2.55 -3.41 -10.68
N GLY A 44 3.31 -4.49 -10.82
CA GLY A 44 4.19 -4.65 -11.98
C GLY A 44 5.52 -3.95 -11.87
N TYR A 45 5.93 -3.58 -10.67
CA TYR A 45 7.23 -2.93 -10.45
C TYR A 45 8.19 -3.91 -9.82
N THR A 46 9.49 -3.68 -10.04
CA THR A 46 10.47 -4.36 -9.20
C THR A 46 10.47 -3.71 -7.85
N HIS A 47 11.04 -4.39 -6.87
CA HIS A 47 11.14 -3.85 -5.51
C HIS A 47 11.83 -2.48 -5.52
N GLU A 48 12.93 -2.39 -6.21
CA GLU A 48 13.68 -1.13 -6.28
C GLU A 48 12.88 -0.02 -6.93
N GLU A 49 12.18 -0.35 -8.01
CA GLU A 49 11.38 0.65 -8.69
C GLU A 49 10.29 1.18 -7.79
N LEU A 50 9.66 0.27 -7.06
CA LEU A 50 8.53 0.66 -6.22
C LEU A 50 8.97 1.59 -5.10
N LEU A 51 10.15 1.35 -4.53
CA LEU A 51 10.65 2.19 -3.46
C LEU A 51 10.99 3.61 -3.92
N THR A 52 11.09 3.83 -5.23
CA THR A 52 11.34 5.16 -5.77
C THR A 52 10.13 5.75 -6.47
N THR A 53 8.97 5.09 -6.35
CA THR A 53 7.74 5.57 -6.99
C THR A 53 6.85 6.21 -5.93
N PRO A 54 6.41 7.46 -6.13
CA PRO A 54 5.52 8.08 -5.15
C PRO A 54 4.19 7.36 -5.09
N VAL A 55 3.61 7.32 -3.90
CA VAL A 55 2.30 6.71 -3.73
C VAL A 55 1.27 7.40 -4.62
N SER A 56 1.40 8.72 -4.76
CA SER A 56 0.46 9.50 -5.56
C SER A 56 0.48 9.12 -7.03
N GLN A 57 1.57 8.53 -7.50
CA GLN A 57 1.62 8.07 -8.88
C GLN A 57 0.78 6.81 -9.08
N ILE A 58 0.60 6.04 -8.01
CA ILE A 58 -0.19 4.82 -8.07
C ILE A 58 -1.69 5.14 -8.01
N HIS A 59 -2.05 6.32 -7.44
CA HIS A 59 -3.44 6.74 -7.32
C HIS A 59 -3.67 8.12 -7.92
N PRO A 60 -3.23 8.39 -9.13
CA PRO A 60 -3.24 9.78 -9.62
C PRO A 60 -4.63 10.37 -9.82
N ALA A 61 -5.59 9.55 -10.21
CA ALA A 61 -6.93 10.06 -10.49
C ALA A 61 -7.81 10.13 -9.25
N GLU A 62 -7.31 9.62 -8.13
CA GLU A 62 -8.13 9.51 -6.93
C GLU A 62 -7.50 10.20 -5.73
N LEU A 63 -6.60 11.15 -5.98
CA LEU A 63 -5.89 11.80 -4.88
C LEU A 63 -6.80 12.39 -3.81
N PRO A 64 -7.89 13.10 -4.16
CA PRO A 64 -8.76 13.64 -3.12
C PRO A 64 -9.37 12.57 -2.23
N GLN A 65 -9.83 11.47 -2.84
CA GLN A 65 -10.40 10.38 -2.08
C GLN A 65 -9.34 9.70 -1.21
N MET A 66 -8.14 9.57 -1.75
CA MET A 66 -7.05 8.96 -0.99
C MET A 66 -6.71 9.81 0.21
N ARG A 67 -6.71 11.12 0.05
CA ARG A 67 -6.42 12.03 1.15
C ARG A 67 -7.46 11.92 2.25
N GLU A 68 -8.73 11.88 1.88
CA GLU A 68 -9.80 11.72 2.84
C GLU A 68 -9.67 10.43 3.61
N PHE A 69 -9.36 9.35 2.89
CA PHE A 69 -9.21 8.06 3.50
C PHE A 69 -8.02 8.05 4.46
N LEU A 70 -6.91 8.65 4.06
CA LEU A 70 -5.74 8.74 4.92
C LEU A 70 -6.04 9.54 6.17
N ASP A 71 -6.76 10.65 6.05
CA ASP A 71 -7.14 11.45 7.19
C ASP A 71 -7.95 10.63 8.18
N GLN A 72 -8.86 9.83 7.67
CA GLN A 72 -9.66 8.98 8.52
C GLN A 72 -8.80 7.92 9.21
N VAL A 73 -7.88 7.30 8.47
CA VAL A 73 -6.98 6.30 9.03
C VAL A 73 -6.13 6.90 10.15
N LEU A 74 -5.67 8.13 9.94
CA LEU A 74 -4.83 8.77 10.94
C LEU A 74 -5.62 9.14 12.19
N ARG A 75 -6.90 9.47 12.02
CA ARG A 75 -7.75 9.77 13.18
C ARG A 75 -8.08 8.50 13.95
N ASP A 76 -8.42 7.46 13.25
CA ASP A 76 -8.95 6.24 13.86
C ASP A 76 -7.92 5.13 14.06
N GLY A 77 -6.74 5.28 13.49
CA GLY A 77 -5.69 4.29 13.58
C GLY A 77 -5.76 3.24 12.49
N GLN A 78 -6.90 3.10 11.83
CA GLN A 78 -7.05 2.11 10.76
C GLN A 78 -8.29 2.43 9.95
N GLY A 79 -8.37 1.82 8.78
CA GLY A 79 -9.54 1.96 7.94
C GLY A 79 -9.43 1.04 6.74
N SER A 80 -10.56 0.81 6.07
CA SER A 80 -10.55 0.02 4.84
C SER A 80 -11.54 0.61 3.85
N THR A 81 -11.29 0.33 2.57
CA THR A 81 -12.15 0.86 1.52
C THR A 81 -12.04 0.00 0.28
N ILE A 82 -13.12 -0.04 -0.51
CA ILE A 82 -13.11 -0.69 -1.81
C ILE A 82 -13.29 0.35 -2.92
N LYS A 83 -13.17 1.63 -2.58
CA LYS A 83 -13.46 2.71 -3.52
C LYS A 83 -12.25 3.23 -4.29
N LEU A 84 -11.07 2.70 -4.00
CA LEU A 84 -9.87 3.19 -4.64
C LEU A 84 -9.31 2.16 -5.59
N THR A 85 -8.65 2.64 -6.63
CA THR A 85 -7.97 1.77 -7.59
C THR A 85 -6.48 2.00 -7.50
N CYS A 86 -5.70 1.03 -7.96
CA CYS A 86 -4.26 1.19 -8.07
C CYS A 86 -3.89 1.20 -9.55
N ARG A 87 -2.97 2.07 -9.91
CA ARG A 87 -2.46 2.11 -11.27
C ARG A 87 -1.17 1.32 -11.33
N THR A 88 -1.10 0.36 -12.24
CA THR A 88 0.10 -0.44 -12.42
C THR A 88 1.13 0.31 -13.23
N LYS A 89 2.34 -0.26 -13.30
CA LYS A 89 3.43 0.37 -14.04
C LYS A 89 3.08 0.58 -15.51
N ILE A 90 2.33 -0.35 -16.10
CA ILE A 90 1.97 -0.21 -17.51
C ILE A 90 0.70 0.60 -17.72
N GLY A 91 0.13 1.15 -16.66
CA GLY A 91 -0.99 2.08 -16.78
C GLY A 91 -2.37 1.46 -16.61
N THR A 92 -2.44 0.18 -16.28
CA THR A 92 -3.72 -0.48 -16.02
C THR A 92 -4.25 -0.08 -14.65
N PHE A 93 -5.55 0.16 -14.54
CA PHE A 93 -6.16 0.47 -13.27
C PHE A 93 -6.80 -0.78 -12.70
N LEU A 94 -6.44 -1.11 -11.47
CA LEU A 94 -6.96 -2.30 -10.79
C LEU A 94 -7.93 -1.87 -9.70
N PRO A 95 -9.16 -2.41 -9.70
CA PRO A 95 -10.04 -2.17 -8.56
C PRO A 95 -9.49 -2.94 -7.36
N THR A 96 -9.44 -2.30 -6.22
CA THR A 96 -8.79 -2.90 -5.06
C THR A 96 -9.64 -2.79 -3.82
N GLU A 97 -9.33 -3.65 -2.88
CA GLU A 97 -9.79 -3.51 -1.51
C GLU A 97 -8.54 -3.27 -0.67
N MET A 98 -8.51 -2.19 0.08
CA MET A 98 -7.33 -1.90 0.88
C MET A 98 -7.68 -1.65 2.33
N SER A 99 -6.80 -2.15 3.20
CA SER A 99 -6.88 -1.94 4.64
C SER A 99 -5.61 -1.25 5.07
N LEU A 100 -5.74 -0.13 5.75
CA LEU A 100 -4.58 0.64 6.18
C LEU A 100 -4.56 0.72 7.70
N HIS A 101 -3.36 0.60 8.27
CA HIS A 101 -3.14 0.67 9.72
C HIS A 101 -2.01 1.63 10.00
N ALA A 102 -2.28 2.64 10.82
CA ALA A 102 -1.27 3.63 11.18
C ALA A 102 -0.46 3.13 12.37
N PHE A 103 0.83 3.37 12.34
CA PHE A 103 1.70 3.01 13.46
C PHE A 103 2.89 3.97 13.48
N GLU A 104 3.65 3.93 14.56
CA GLU A 104 4.84 4.75 14.69
C GLU A 104 6.07 3.87 14.70
N SER A 105 7.11 4.35 14.04
CA SER A 105 8.40 3.67 14.06
C SER A 105 9.46 4.77 14.15
N ASP A 106 10.28 4.72 15.20
CA ASP A 106 11.33 5.72 15.43
C ASP A 106 10.75 7.12 15.49
N GLY A 107 9.58 7.25 16.12
CA GLY A 107 8.94 8.53 16.27
C GLY A 107 8.31 9.08 15.02
N ARG A 108 8.23 8.27 13.96
CA ARG A 108 7.67 8.72 12.69
C ARG A 108 6.43 7.93 12.36
N LEU A 109 5.49 8.63 11.76
CA LEU A 109 4.24 8.02 11.34
C LEU A 109 4.44 7.14 10.13
N ARG A 110 3.90 5.92 10.20
CA ARG A 110 3.95 4.95 9.10
C ARG A 110 2.59 4.35 8.92
N ILE A 111 2.35 3.82 7.72
CA ILE A 111 1.09 3.12 7.44
C ILE A 111 1.42 1.78 6.82
N LEU A 112 0.84 0.73 7.37
CA LEU A 112 0.89 -0.61 6.78
C LEU A 112 -0.36 -0.77 5.95
N GLY A 113 -0.19 -1.05 4.66
CA GLY A 113 -1.31 -1.23 3.75
C GLY A 113 -1.36 -2.66 3.25
N LEU A 114 -2.53 -3.27 3.34
CA LEU A 114 -2.80 -4.58 2.77
C LEU A 114 -3.80 -4.35 1.65
N VAL A 115 -3.48 -4.84 0.46
CA VAL A 115 -4.26 -4.52 -0.72
C VAL A 115 -4.60 -5.79 -1.48
N GLN A 116 -5.84 -5.93 -1.88
CA GLN A 116 -6.28 -7.05 -2.67
C GLN A 116 -6.79 -6.55 -4.02
N ASP A 117 -6.38 -7.25 -5.08
CA ASP A 117 -6.86 -6.98 -6.42
C ASP A 117 -8.23 -7.63 -6.58
N ARG A 118 -9.24 -6.84 -6.87
CA ARG A 118 -10.61 -7.32 -6.99
C ARG A 118 -11.02 -7.63 -8.42
N SER A 119 -10.11 -7.50 -9.36
CA SER A 119 -10.42 -7.76 -10.77
C SER A 119 -10.90 -9.19 -10.97
N GLU A 120 -10.15 -10.12 -10.41
CA GLU A 120 -10.46 -11.53 -10.55
C GLU A 120 -11.76 -11.90 -9.85
N HIS A 121 -11.96 -11.32 -8.69
CA HIS A 121 -13.17 -11.51 -7.92
C HIS A 121 -14.38 -11.06 -8.74
N ARG A 122 -14.24 -9.92 -9.40
CA ARG A 122 -15.31 -9.41 -10.24
C ARG A 122 -15.62 -10.32 -11.40
N GLN A 123 -14.60 -10.91 -11.97
CA GLN A 123 -14.78 -11.80 -13.09
C GLN A 123 -15.58 -13.03 -12.70
N ARG A 124 -15.48 -13.43 -11.47
CA ARG A 124 -16.21 -14.60 -11.02
C ARG A 124 -17.66 -14.34 -10.75
N ASP A 125 -17.95 -13.14 -10.30
CA ASP A 125 -19.31 -12.80 -9.92
C ASP A 125 -20.35 -13.07 -10.96
N PRO A 126 -20.18 -12.66 -12.20
CA PRO A 126 -21.23 -12.84 -13.19
C PRO A 126 -21.51 -14.30 -13.49
N GLU A 127 -20.59 -15.13 -13.16
CA GLU A 127 -20.76 -16.54 -13.44
C GLU A 127 -21.67 -17.20 -12.46
N ASP A 128 -21.77 -16.64 -11.31
CA ASP A 128 -22.60 -17.18 -10.27
C ASP A 128 -24.02 -16.78 -10.40
#